data_0a02115b88590d831ff750e24a5c19be
#
_entry.id   0a02115b88590d831ff750e24a5c19be
#
_cell.length_a   1.000
_cell.length_b   1.000
_cell.length_c   1.000
_cell.angle_alpha   90.00
_cell.angle_beta   90.00
_cell.angle_gamma   90.00
#
_symmetry.space_group_name_H-M   'P 1'
#
loop_
_entity.id
_entity.type
_entity.pdbx_description
1 polymer ?
#
loop_
_entity_poly.entity_id
_entity_poly.type
_entity_poly.pdbx_seq_one_letter_code
_entity_poly.pdbx_strand_id
1 'polypeptide(L)'
;MNIGISQRVDLVRNERRDSLDQNWFRILKNFKLQILPIPNLLTNPIEWIENQKIEAFILSGGNDLSFFKKSNKKEVNECRDKLEILILRYCKKKKIPVIGICRGLQIINYFFNKKINLKKNIIHVNSKHNIYPNIQEKFRFFKEKK
;
A
#
# COMPACT_ATOMS: atom_id res chain seq x y z
N MET A 1 17.66 4.52 3.87
CA MET A 1 16.26 4.87 4.13
C MET A 1 15.44 3.58 4.29
N ASN A 2 14.70 3.48 5.39
CA ASN A 2 13.84 2.33 5.68
C ASN A 2 12.44 2.57 5.12
N ILE A 3 11.96 1.64 4.29
CA ILE A 3 10.64 1.70 3.68
C ILE A 3 9.77 0.58 4.23
N GLY A 4 8.68 0.94 4.90
CA GLY A 4 7.65 -0.01 5.31
C GLY A 4 6.76 -0.39 4.12
N ILE A 5 6.55 -1.68 3.88
CA ILE A 5 5.66 -2.12 2.81
C ILE A 5 4.57 -3.02 3.37
N SER A 6 3.30 -2.70 3.08
CA SER A 6 2.18 -3.55 3.48
C SER A 6 2.14 -4.84 2.67
N GLN A 7 1.71 -5.92 3.32
CA GLN A 7 1.65 -7.24 2.73
C GLN A 7 0.20 -7.64 2.41
N ARG A 8 0.01 -8.38 1.34
CA ARG A 8 -1.27 -9.07 1.11
C ARG A 8 -1.37 -10.29 2.01
N VAL A 9 -2.59 -10.79 2.19
CA VAL A 9 -2.84 -12.00 2.96
C VAL A 9 -3.33 -13.08 1.99
N ASP A 10 -2.54 -14.13 1.85
CA ASP A 10 -2.87 -15.30 1.05
C ASP A 10 -3.39 -16.43 1.93
N LEU A 11 -4.41 -17.15 1.44
CA LEU A 11 -4.90 -18.37 2.06
C LEU A 11 -4.24 -19.58 1.39
N VAL A 12 -3.30 -20.21 2.09
CA VAL A 12 -2.58 -21.38 1.59
C VAL A 12 -2.84 -22.56 2.52
N ARG A 13 -3.48 -23.63 2.02
CA ARG A 13 -3.80 -24.83 2.83
C ARG A 13 -4.49 -24.51 4.15
N ASN A 14 -5.49 -23.60 4.12
CA ASN A 14 -6.23 -23.09 5.27
C ASN A 14 -5.40 -22.22 6.25
N GLU A 15 -4.18 -21.88 5.94
CA GLU A 15 -3.37 -20.93 6.71
C GLU A 15 -3.40 -19.54 6.07
N ARG A 16 -3.62 -18.52 6.87
CA ARG A 16 -3.45 -17.13 6.42
C ARG A 16 -2.00 -16.73 6.56
N ARG A 17 -1.40 -16.33 5.45
CA ARG A 17 0.01 -15.93 5.38
C ARG A 17 0.14 -14.52 4.84
N ASP A 18 0.93 -13.71 5.51
CA ASP A 18 1.38 -12.44 4.97
C ASP A 18 2.39 -12.71 3.85
N SER A 19 2.19 -12.09 2.70
CA SER A 19 3.06 -12.31 1.55
C SER A 19 3.32 -11.03 0.77
N LEU A 20 4.51 -10.98 0.16
CA LEU A 20 4.97 -9.87 -0.64
C LEU A 20 5.59 -10.41 -1.94
N ASP A 21 5.22 -9.81 -3.08
CA ASP A 21 5.80 -10.15 -4.37
C ASP A 21 7.31 -9.86 -4.37
N GLN A 22 8.12 -10.85 -4.79
CA GLN A 22 9.58 -10.72 -4.87
C GLN A 22 10.03 -9.58 -5.80
N ASN A 23 9.21 -9.16 -6.75
CA ASN A 23 9.51 -8.04 -7.64
C ASN A 23 9.70 -6.71 -6.88
N TRP A 24 9.12 -6.56 -5.71
CA TRP A 24 9.37 -5.39 -4.87
C TRP A 24 10.85 -5.24 -4.52
N PHE A 25 11.48 -6.35 -4.13
CA PHE A 25 12.91 -6.37 -3.83
C PHE A 25 13.77 -6.11 -5.08
N ARG A 26 13.36 -6.64 -6.23
CA ARG A 26 14.07 -6.40 -7.51
C ARG A 26 14.02 -4.94 -7.92
N ILE A 27 12.84 -4.31 -7.82
CA ILE A 27 12.63 -2.90 -8.20
C ILE A 27 13.40 -1.97 -7.24
N LEU A 28 13.25 -2.18 -5.94
CA LEU A 28 13.75 -1.24 -4.94
C LEU A 28 15.24 -1.42 -4.62
N LYS A 29 15.84 -2.57 -4.97
CA LYS A 29 17.28 -2.84 -4.81
C LYS A 29 18.16 -1.73 -5.43
N ASN A 30 17.78 -1.25 -6.60
CA ASN A 30 18.55 -0.24 -7.34
C ASN A 30 18.58 1.14 -6.65
N PHE A 31 17.66 1.38 -5.72
CA PHE A 31 17.53 2.65 -4.99
C PHE A 31 18.25 2.66 -3.63
N LYS A 32 18.97 1.60 -3.28
CA LYS A 32 19.63 1.42 -1.98
C LYS A 32 18.67 1.61 -0.78
N LEU A 33 17.43 1.15 -0.94
CA LEU A 33 16.38 1.22 0.06
C LEU A 33 16.32 -0.10 0.83
N GLN A 34 16.14 -0.01 2.14
CA GLN A 34 15.85 -1.18 2.98
C GLN A 34 14.33 -1.37 3.06
N ILE A 35 13.86 -2.53 2.60
CA ILE A 35 12.44 -2.87 2.60
C ILE A 35 12.12 -3.63 3.87
N LEU A 36 11.12 -3.17 4.60
CA LEU A 36 10.60 -3.79 5.81
C LEU A 36 9.14 -4.21 5.57
N PRO A 37 8.88 -5.48 5.30
CA PRO A 37 7.51 -5.99 5.24
C PRO A 37 6.80 -5.81 6.58
N ILE A 38 5.62 -5.19 6.56
CA ILE A 38 4.86 -4.90 7.78
C ILE A 38 3.89 -6.04 8.04
N PRO A 39 3.97 -6.77 9.17
CA PRO A 39 3.00 -7.81 9.51
C PRO A 39 1.60 -7.23 9.71
N ASN A 40 0.57 -7.93 9.21
CA ASN A 40 -0.81 -7.46 9.32
C ASN A 40 -1.41 -7.60 10.72
N LEU A 41 -0.85 -8.47 11.57
CA LEU A 41 -1.35 -8.77 12.92
C LEU A 41 -0.41 -8.25 14.04
N LEU A 42 0.07 -7.02 13.90
CA LEU A 42 0.84 -6.38 14.97
C LEU A 42 -0.07 -5.94 16.11
N THR A 43 0.34 -6.22 17.35
CA THR A 43 -0.36 -5.76 18.56
C THR A 43 -0.24 -4.24 18.69
N ASN A 44 0.98 -3.70 18.57
CA ASN A 44 1.30 -2.29 18.66
C ASN A 44 1.94 -1.78 17.37
N PRO A 45 1.16 -1.55 16.29
CA PRO A 45 1.74 -1.22 14.99
C PRO A 45 2.56 0.08 14.97
N ILE A 46 2.14 1.11 15.71
CA ILE A 46 2.85 2.40 15.73
C ILE A 46 4.19 2.28 16.44
N GLU A 47 4.23 1.64 17.58
CA GLU A 47 5.47 1.37 18.31
C GLU A 47 6.45 0.55 17.44
N TRP A 48 5.95 -0.48 16.77
CA TRP A 48 6.76 -1.27 15.86
C TRP A 48 7.34 -0.42 14.72
N ILE A 49 6.51 0.43 14.10
CA ILE A 49 6.92 1.35 13.01
C ILE A 49 8.02 2.30 13.49
N GLU A 50 7.87 2.89 14.68
CA GLU A 50 8.85 3.82 15.25
C GLU A 50 10.16 3.12 15.58
N ASN A 51 10.11 1.92 16.17
CA ASN A 51 11.29 1.10 16.47
C ASN A 51 12.06 0.69 15.20
N GLN A 52 11.35 0.43 14.09
CA GLN A 52 11.99 0.14 12.79
C GLN A 52 12.50 1.39 12.07
N LYS A 53 12.28 2.59 12.61
CA LYS A 53 12.70 3.88 12.03
C LYS A 53 12.27 4.00 10.55
N ILE A 54 10.99 3.68 10.29
CA ILE A 54 10.44 3.74 8.92
C ILE A 54 10.25 5.20 8.51
N GLU A 55 10.82 5.55 7.36
CA GLU A 55 10.86 6.91 6.83
C GLU A 55 9.88 7.13 5.67
N ALA A 56 9.38 6.05 5.05
CA ALA A 56 8.36 6.11 4.00
C ALA A 56 7.57 4.80 3.95
N PHE A 57 6.39 4.84 3.32
CA PHE A 57 5.53 3.66 3.20
C PHE A 57 5.11 3.38 1.76
N ILE A 58 4.98 2.08 1.46
CA ILE A 58 4.33 1.57 0.26
C ILE A 58 3.14 0.73 0.70
N LEU A 59 1.93 1.12 0.28
CA LEU A 59 0.74 0.28 0.41
C LEU A 59 0.61 -0.54 -0.85
N SER A 60 0.83 -1.86 -0.72
CA SER A 60 0.92 -2.77 -1.86
C SER A 60 -0.45 -3.19 -2.40
N GLY A 61 -0.45 -3.85 -3.56
CA GLY A 61 -1.63 -4.45 -4.16
C GLY A 61 -2.10 -5.74 -3.48
N GLY A 62 -3.08 -6.40 -4.11
CA GLY A 62 -3.67 -7.69 -3.68
C GLY A 62 -4.69 -7.55 -2.55
N ASN A 63 -5.58 -8.52 -2.47
CA ASN A 63 -6.82 -8.56 -1.69
C ASN A 63 -7.86 -7.50 -2.10
N ASP A 64 -9.11 -7.71 -1.70
CA ASP A 64 -10.16 -6.71 -1.81
C ASP A 64 -10.30 -5.92 -0.51
N LEU A 65 -10.81 -4.70 -0.61
CA LEU A 65 -11.12 -3.88 0.57
C LEU A 65 -12.44 -4.34 1.21
N SER A 66 -12.47 -4.53 2.53
CA SER A 66 -13.62 -5.10 3.24
C SER A 66 -14.88 -4.23 3.18
N PHE A 67 -14.72 -2.92 3.05
CA PHE A 67 -15.82 -1.96 3.03
C PHE A 67 -16.46 -1.75 1.66
N PHE A 68 -16.04 -2.47 0.62
CA PHE A 68 -16.73 -2.46 -0.67
C PHE A 68 -17.85 -3.49 -0.72
N LYS A 69 -19.07 -3.07 -1.09
CA LYS A 69 -20.22 -3.95 -1.21
C LYS A 69 -20.05 -5.12 -2.19
N LYS A 70 -19.11 -4.99 -3.14
CA LYS A 70 -18.84 -5.98 -4.19
C LYS A 70 -17.56 -6.76 -3.98
N SER A 71 -16.91 -6.62 -2.84
CA SER A 71 -15.68 -7.36 -2.52
C SER A 71 -15.95 -8.85 -2.44
N ASN A 72 -15.03 -9.64 -2.95
CA ASN A 72 -15.04 -11.07 -2.76
C ASN A 72 -14.72 -11.38 -1.28
N LYS A 73 -15.67 -11.94 -0.54
CA LYS A 73 -15.50 -12.23 0.90
C LYS A 73 -14.30 -13.13 1.21
N LYS A 74 -13.88 -13.98 0.26
CA LYS A 74 -12.69 -14.81 0.40
C LYS A 74 -11.37 -14.03 0.27
N GLU A 75 -11.41 -12.92 -0.45
CA GLU A 75 -10.27 -12.04 -0.74
C GLU A 75 -10.10 -10.91 0.27
N VAL A 76 -11.11 -10.66 1.10
CA VAL A 76 -11.12 -9.56 2.07
C VAL A 76 -10.24 -9.86 3.28
N ASN A 77 -9.47 -8.87 3.73
CA ASN A 77 -8.74 -8.93 4.98
C ASN A 77 -8.90 -7.64 5.79
N GLU A 78 -9.78 -7.68 6.80
CA GLU A 78 -10.06 -6.52 7.65
C GLU A 78 -8.86 -6.08 8.50
N CYS A 79 -8.00 -7.00 8.93
CA CYS A 79 -6.81 -6.65 9.72
C CYS A 79 -5.86 -5.79 8.89
N ARG A 80 -5.65 -6.16 7.62
CA ARG A 80 -4.88 -5.37 6.67
C ARG A 80 -5.50 -3.99 6.44
N ASP A 81 -6.82 -3.91 6.27
CA ASP A 81 -7.50 -2.63 6.08
C ASP A 81 -7.31 -1.70 7.29
N LYS A 82 -7.48 -2.24 8.50
CA LYS A 82 -7.30 -1.51 9.76
C LYS A 82 -5.86 -1.01 9.91
N LEU A 83 -4.89 -1.88 9.65
CA LEU A 83 -3.46 -1.53 9.70
C LEU A 83 -3.13 -0.42 8.70
N GLU A 84 -3.54 -0.54 7.44
CA GLU A 84 -3.23 0.46 6.42
C GLU A 84 -3.90 1.81 6.70
N ILE A 85 -5.13 1.83 7.22
CA ILE A 85 -5.78 3.08 7.68
C ILE A 85 -5.02 3.70 8.85
N LEU A 86 -4.52 2.89 9.79
CA LEU A 86 -3.71 3.37 10.91
C LEU A 86 -2.38 3.95 10.42
N ILE A 87 -1.70 3.30 9.48
CA ILE A 87 -0.49 3.82 8.82
C ILE A 87 -0.78 5.16 8.14
N LEU A 88 -1.89 5.29 7.41
CA LEU A 88 -2.26 6.54 6.75
C LEU A 88 -2.51 7.69 7.73
N ARG A 89 -3.15 7.41 8.87
CA ARG A 89 -3.32 8.40 9.95
C ARG A 89 -1.97 8.84 10.53
N TYR A 90 -1.09 7.89 10.77
CA TYR A 90 0.26 8.14 11.27
C TYR A 90 1.08 8.98 10.27
N CYS A 91 1.09 8.58 8.99
CA CYS A 91 1.76 9.31 7.93
C CYS A 91 1.25 10.75 7.79
N LYS A 92 -0.06 10.95 7.84
CA LYS A 92 -0.67 12.28 7.80
C LYS A 92 -0.22 13.15 8.97
N LYS A 93 -0.21 12.60 10.19
CA LYS A 93 0.21 13.31 11.41
C LYS A 93 1.70 13.66 11.41
N LYS A 94 2.55 12.72 11.00
CA LYS A 94 4.02 12.86 11.02
C LYS A 94 4.60 13.43 9.72
N LYS A 95 3.75 13.67 8.70
CA LYS A 95 4.17 14.12 7.35
C LYS A 95 5.14 13.16 6.66
N ILE A 96 4.96 11.85 6.89
CA ILE A 96 5.76 10.80 6.27
C ILE A 96 5.18 10.49 4.89
N PRO A 97 6.01 10.36 3.83
CA PRO A 97 5.54 10.04 2.49
C PRO A 97 4.96 8.62 2.41
N VAL A 98 3.90 8.48 1.62
CA VAL A 98 3.24 7.20 1.36
C VAL A 98 2.83 7.10 -0.10
N ILE A 99 3.07 5.93 -0.71
CA ILE A 99 2.65 5.57 -2.07
C ILE A 99 1.70 4.39 -1.99
N GLY A 100 0.62 4.43 -2.76
CA GLY A 100 -0.30 3.31 -2.92
C GLY A 100 -0.25 2.73 -4.32
N ILE A 101 -0.16 1.41 -4.43
CA ILE A 101 -0.17 0.68 -5.71
C ILE A 101 -1.41 -0.21 -5.77
N CYS A 102 -2.19 -0.07 -6.86
CA CYS A 102 -3.42 -0.85 -7.07
C CYS A 102 -4.38 -0.70 -5.87
N ARG A 103 -4.60 -1.75 -5.07
CA ARG A 103 -5.41 -1.68 -3.84
C ARG A 103 -4.91 -0.58 -2.87
N GLY A 104 -3.59 -0.41 -2.75
CA GLY A 104 -3.00 0.65 -1.93
C GLY A 104 -3.44 2.05 -2.36
N LEU A 105 -3.59 2.30 -3.66
CA LEU A 105 -4.17 3.55 -4.17
C LEU A 105 -5.66 3.67 -3.80
N GLN A 106 -6.40 2.56 -3.85
CA GLN A 106 -7.82 2.55 -3.49
C GLN A 106 -8.03 2.92 -2.02
N ILE A 107 -7.24 2.37 -1.09
CA ILE A 107 -7.38 2.68 0.34
C ILE A 107 -6.93 4.10 0.68
N ILE A 108 -5.91 4.63 -0.02
CA ILE A 108 -5.54 6.06 0.10
C ILE A 108 -6.70 6.94 -0.34
N ASN A 109 -7.28 6.68 -1.51
CA ASN A 109 -8.42 7.44 -2.00
C ASN A 109 -9.62 7.35 -1.05
N TYR A 110 -9.93 6.17 -0.53
CA TYR A 110 -10.97 6.00 0.47
C TYR A 110 -10.69 6.81 1.75
N PHE A 111 -9.46 6.79 2.23
CA PHE A 111 -9.06 7.51 3.44
C PHE A 111 -9.29 9.02 3.34
N PHE A 112 -8.99 9.61 2.18
CA PHE A 112 -9.14 11.05 1.96
C PHE A 112 -10.55 11.44 1.52
N ASN A 113 -11.17 10.69 0.61
CA ASN A 113 -12.40 11.07 -0.06
C ASN A 113 -13.63 10.28 0.40
N LYS A 114 -13.45 9.16 1.11
CA LYS A 114 -14.51 8.21 1.52
C LYS A 114 -15.40 7.71 0.37
N LYS A 115 -14.99 7.94 -0.88
CA LYS A 115 -15.71 7.52 -2.09
C LYS A 115 -14.72 6.90 -3.07
N ILE A 116 -15.04 5.74 -3.60
CA ILE A 116 -14.28 5.13 -4.68
C ILE A 116 -15.26 4.70 -5.76
N ASN A 117 -15.04 5.22 -6.97
CA ASN A 117 -15.72 4.77 -8.17
C ASN A 117 -14.85 3.69 -8.84
N LEU A 118 -15.18 2.43 -8.61
CA LEU A 118 -14.56 1.32 -9.33
C LEU A 118 -15.16 1.25 -10.73
N LYS A 119 -14.40 1.61 -11.74
CA LYS A 119 -14.76 1.29 -13.13
C LYS A 119 -14.56 -0.21 -13.34
N LYS A 120 -15.62 -0.92 -13.76
CA LYS A 120 -15.55 -2.32 -14.20
C LYS A 120 -14.79 -2.40 -15.52
N ASN A 121 -14.07 -3.49 -15.74
CA ASN A 121 -13.62 -4.03 -17.02
C ASN A 121 -12.26 -3.62 -17.58
N ILE A 122 -11.24 -3.45 -16.77
CA ILE A 122 -9.89 -3.45 -17.32
C ILE A 122 -9.08 -4.53 -16.61
N ILE A 123 -8.61 -5.52 -17.35
CA ILE A 123 -7.66 -6.52 -16.85
C ILE A 123 -6.30 -5.82 -16.77
N HIS A 124 -5.92 -5.37 -15.58
CA HIS A 124 -4.65 -4.69 -15.35
C HIS A 124 -3.54 -5.62 -14.84
N VAL A 125 -3.92 -6.81 -14.40
CA VAL A 125 -2.96 -7.74 -13.80
C VAL A 125 -2.11 -8.35 -14.92
N ASN A 126 -0.79 -8.23 -14.77
CA ASN A 126 0.20 -8.77 -15.71
C ASN A 126 0.10 -8.23 -17.16
N SER A 127 -0.44 -7.02 -17.32
CA SER A 127 -0.53 -6.35 -18.63
C SER A 127 0.32 -5.07 -18.67
N LYS A 128 0.92 -4.79 -19.84
CA LYS A 128 1.58 -3.51 -20.08
C LYS A 128 0.58 -2.54 -20.68
N HIS A 129 0.49 -1.34 -20.16
CA HIS A 129 -0.33 -0.26 -20.72
C HIS A 129 0.36 1.09 -20.55
N ASN A 130 0.05 2.01 -21.44
CA ASN A 130 0.59 3.35 -21.37
C ASN A 130 -0.11 4.14 -20.25
N ILE A 131 0.66 4.87 -19.47
CA ILE A 131 0.15 5.81 -18.47
C ILE A 131 0.28 7.21 -19.07
N TYR A 132 -0.84 7.90 -19.21
CA TYR A 132 -0.88 9.30 -19.62
C TYR A 132 -1.10 10.15 -18.36
N PRO A 133 -0.07 10.85 -17.85
CA PRO A 133 -0.23 11.70 -16.68
C PRO A 133 -1.16 12.87 -17.04
N ASN A 134 -2.12 13.16 -16.19
CA ASN A 134 -2.92 14.37 -16.31
C ASN A 134 -2.06 15.57 -15.86
N ILE A 135 -1.50 16.29 -16.81
CA ILE A 135 -0.52 17.38 -16.60
C ILE A 135 -1.15 18.60 -15.90
N GLN A 136 -2.48 18.66 -15.74
CA GLN A 136 -3.15 19.76 -15.05
C GLN A 136 -2.96 19.77 -13.53
N GLU A 137 -2.57 18.67 -12.91
CA GLU A 137 -2.14 18.66 -11.52
C GLU A 137 -0.64 18.93 -11.44
N LYS A 138 -0.26 20.06 -10.83
CA LYS A 138 1.14 20.42 -10.56
C LYS A 138 1.78 19.35 -9.69
N PHE A 139 2.43 18.36 -10.30
CA PHE A 139 3.38 17.52 -9.59
C PHE A 139 4.50 18.41 -9.08
N ARG A 140 4.54 18.69 -7.78
CA ARG A 140 5.72 19.26 -7.14
C ARG A 140 6.76 18.15 -7.06
N PHE A 141 7.57 18.04 -8.10
CA PHE A 141 8.82 17.30 -7.97
C PHE A 141 9.65 17.97 -6.88
N PHE A 142 10.14 17.17 -5.94
CA PHE A 142 11.13 17.65 -4.98
C PHE A 142 12.32 18.16 -5.77
N LYS A 143 12.56 19.48 -5.74
CA LYS A 143 13.82 20.02 -6.22
C LYS A 143 14.90 19.46 -5.33
N GLU A 144 15.83 18.72 -5.92
CA GLU A 144 17.10 18.38 -5.26
C GLU A 144 17.71 19.67 -4.75
N LYS A 145 17.91 19.74 -3.44
CA LYS A 145 18.79 20.77 -2.88
C LYS A 145 20.20 20.36 -3.29
N LYS A 146 20.82 21.18 -4.14
CA LYS A 146 22.25 21.16 -4.39
C LYS A 146 23.01 21.41 -3.09
#